data_4e319365fa238c2b43daff25631c0d79
#
_entry.id   4e319365fa238c2b43daff25631c0d79
#
_cell.length_a   1.000
_cell.length_b   1.000
_cell.length_c   1.000
_cell.angle_alpha   90.00
_cell.angle_beta   90.00
_cell.angle_gamma   90.00
#
_symmetry.space_group_name_H-M   'P 1'
#
loop_
_entity.id
_entity.type
_entity.pdbx_description
1 polymer ?
#
loop_
_entity_poly.entity_id
_entity_poly.type
_entity_poly.pdbx_seq_one_letter_code
_entity_poly.pdbx_strand_id
1 'polypeptide(L)'
;MKYLNGEQYGKRSGKRYGKQYGKRYISQSSNNRKIRTDEQKNIVDKKIRKNKYRVRGYLYKRIAIYIGVALWIATLLKIIWFDNTSTVPVNNIVTAFNNASLMEMSASIETFGEYGVLYLSQDAKNTILKDIATKIGINKYSIETTREDDNSTTTLSQTGQNGEVICKLVTVETVVEQNVIQAKQYIYINVILNNSIQSAFSYEKIVKDIVENLKIDATVTVNLKGAVKGKLDIALKNSIASNFIDSMDVNVVAENKTDDLYTIYGYTSDIDEYITVSSNKINVNIMMNYDEQKDETNVYVATPISSEDY
;
A
#
# COMPACT_ATOMS: atom_id res chain seq x y z
N MET A 1 -92.47 -8.78 62.11
CA MET A 1 -93.92 -8.72 61.79
C MET A 1 -94.12 -8.65 60.30
N LYS A 2 -94.72 -9.71 59.79
CA LYS A 2 -95.78 -9.75 58.75
C LYS A 2 -95.49 -9.01 57.46
N TYR A 3 -95.70 -9.45 56.31
CA TYR A 3 -96.42 -10.51 55.60
C TYR A 3 -96.19 -10.19 54.10
N LEU A 4 -95.90 -11.08 53.31
CA LEU A 4 -96.68 -11.91 52.41
C LEU A 4 -96.97 -11.30 51.01
N ASN A 5 -96.71 -12.15 50.06
CA ASN A 5 -97.40 -12.44 48.77
C ASN A 5 -97.32 -11.46 47.61
N GLY A 6 -96.93 -12.01 46.56
CA GLY A 6 -97.65 -12.41 45.32
C GLY A 6 -96.77 -12.61 44.15
N GLU A 7 -96.53 -13.76 43.87
CA GLU A 7 -96.95 -14.64 42.75
C GLU A 7 -96.98 -14.05 41.38
N GLN A 8 -96.24 -14.77 40.57
CA GLN A 8 -96.51 -15.20 39.17
C GLN A 8 -96.94 -14.11 38.17
N TYR A 9 -96.08 -13.87 37.24
CA TYR A 9 -96.28 -13.97 35.75
C TYR A 9 -94.99 -13.71 34.98
N GLY A 10 -94.59 -14.61 34.09
CA GLY A 10 -93.60 -14.27 33.12
C GLY A 10 -92.53 -15.29 32.78
N LYS A 11 -92.81 -16.57 32.99
CA LYS A 11 -91.93 -17.64 32.47
C LYS A 11 -92.44 -18.13 31.14
N ARG A 12 -92.27 -17.42 30.02
CA ARG A 12 -92.34 -18.06 28.69
C ARG A 12 -91.79 -17.27 27.50
N SER A 13 -91.35 -16.06 27.57
CA SER A 13 -90.80 -15.33 26.43
C SER A 13 -89.26 -15.09 26.48
N GLY A 14 -88.58 -15.31 27.62
CA GLY A 14 -87.17 -15.02 27.76
C GLY A 14 -86.17 -16.11 27.22
N LYS A 15 -86.66 -17.36 27.04
CA LYS A 15 -85.74 -18.46 26.68
C LYS A 15 -85.37 -18.58 25.18
N ARG A 16 -86.11 -17.98 24.28
CA ARG A 16 -85.74 -18.04 22.83
C ARG A 16 -84.84 -16.90 22.38
N TYR A 17 -84.92 -15.72 22.97
CA TYR A 17 -84.05 -14.58 22.58
C TYR A 17 -82.66 -14.70 23.18
N GLY A 18 -82.47 -15.26 24.36
CA GLY A 18 -81.14 -15.40 25.01
C GLY A 18 -80.21 -16.40 24.36
N LYS A 19 -80.74 -17.48 23.70
CA LYS A 19 -79.92 -18.45 22.99
C LYS A 19 -79.36 -17.93 21.66
N GLN A 20 -80.06 -17.02 21.00
CA GLN A 20 -79.63 -16.47 19.73
C GLN A 20 -78.55 -15.38 19.92
N TYR A 21 -78.71 -14.53 20.95
CA TYR A 21 -77.68 -13.51 21.29
C TYR A 21 -76.43 -14.12 21.87
N GLY A 22 -76.53 -15.14 22.69
CA GLY A 22 -75.32 -15.81 23.27
C GLY A 22 -74.48 -16.53 22.21
N LYS A 23 -75.07 -17.16 21.19
CA LYS A 23 -74.34 -17.77 20.11
C LYS A 23 -73.61 -16.77 19.19
N ARG A 24 -74.17 -15.57 18.95
CA ARG A 24 -73.50 -14.53 18.19
C ARG A 24 -72.32 -13.91 18.97
N TYR A 25 -72.47 -13.68 20.25
CA TYR A 25 -71.38 -13.12 21.08
C TYR A 25 -70.23 -14.11 21.26
N ILE A 26 -70.51 -15.40 21.42
CA ILE A 26 -69.46 -16.44 21.53
C ILE A 26 -68.73 -16.62 20.19
N SER A 27 -69.38 -16.54 19.04
CA SER A 27 -68.74 -16.65 17.73
C SER A 27 -67.89 -15.43 17.40
N GLN A 28 -68.33 -14.23 17.72
CA GLN A 28 -67.52 -13.01 17.54
C GLN A 28 -66.32 -12.95 18.50
N SER A 29 -66.47 -13.36 19.77
CA SER A 29 -65.38 -13.44 20.73
C SER A 29 -64.32 -14.47 20.35
N SER A 30 -64.72 -15.65 19.81
CA SER A 30 -63.79 -16.67 19.37
C SER A 30 -63.06 -16.29 18.08
N ASN A 31 -63.72 -15.58 17.15
CA ASN A 31 -63.06 -15.08 15.92
C ASN A 31 -62.07 -13.96 16.25
N ASN A 32 -62.42 -13.00 17.14
CA ASN A 32 -61.53 -11.96 17.56
C ASN A 32 -60.32 -12.48 18.37
N ARG A 33 -60.44 -13.58 19.13
CA ARG A 33 -59.31 -14.22 19.77
C ARG A 33 -58.41 -14.93 18.75
N LYS A 34 -59.01 -15.56 17.74
CA LYS A 34 -58.23 -16.23 16.68
C LYS A 34 -57.47 -15.22 15.83
N ILE A 35 -58.05 -14.10 15.45
CA ILE A 35 -57.42 -13.02 14.72
C ILE A 35 -56.27 -12.41 15.54
N ARG A 36 -56.48 -12.15 16.83
CA ARG A 36 -55.39 -11.62 17.69
C ARG A 36 -54.21 -12.59 17.87
N THR A 37 -54.45 -13.91 17.93
CA THR A 37 -53.38 -14.90 18.04
C THR A 37 -52.64 -15.04 16.71
N ASP A 38 -53.29 -14.90 15.57
CA ASP A 38 -52.66 -14.96 14.26
C ASP A 38 -51.86 -13.68 13.96
N GLU A 39 -52.34 -12.51 14.38
CA GLU A 39 -51.57 -11.26 14.32
C GLU A 39 -50.32 -11.30 15.25
N GLN A 40 -50.46 -11.81 16.45
CA GLN A 40 -49.31 -11.97 17.37
C GLN A 40 -48.29 -12.98 16.82
N LYS A 41 -48.71 -14.09 16.21
CA LYS A 41 -47.79 -15.01 15.51
C LYS A 41 -47.09 -14.36 14.35
N ASN A 42 -47.79 -13.59 13.52
CA ASN A 42 -47.18 -12.87 12.41
C ASN A 42 -46.13 -11.82 12.88
N ILE A 43 -46.40 -11.14 13.98
CA ILE A 43 -45.43 -10.17 14.58
C ILE A 43 -44.20 -10.88 15.13
N VAL A 44 -44.37 -12.02 15.80
CA VAL A 44 -43.28 -12.85 16.33
C VAL A 44 -42.47 -13.41 15.18
N ASP A 45 -43.09 -13.97 14.14
CA ASP A 45 -42.41 -14.51 12.96
C ASP A 45 -41.64 -13.42 12.18
N LYS A 46 -42.20 -12.21 12.03
CA LYS A 46 -41.49 -11.07 11.46
C LYS A 46 -40.29 -10.66 12.30
N LYS A 47 -40.42 -10.65 13.64
CA LYS A 47 -39.28 -10.36 14.54
C LYS A 47 -38.20 -11.44 14.47
N ILE A 48 -38.58 -12.70 14.41
CA ILE A 48 -37.63 -13.83 14.30
C ILE A 48 -36.88 -13.77 12.95
N ARG A 49 -37.60 -13.53 11.83
CA ARG A 49 -36.97 -13.35 10.51
C ARG A 49 -36.02 -12.15 10.51
N LYS A 50 -36.44 -10.99 11.03
CA LYS A 50 -35.59 -9.79 11.10
C LYS A 50 -34.33 -10.00 11.97
N ASN A 51 -34.46 -10.72 13.07
CA ASN A 51 -33.29 -11.10 13.90
C ASN A 51 -32.39 -12.10 13.17
N LYS A 52 -32.95 -13.08 12.47
CA LYS A 52 -32.16 -14.06 11.69
C LYS A 52 -31.35 -13.41 10.58
N TYR A 53 -31.90 -12.41 9.88
CA TYR A 53 -31.18 -11.63 8.86
C TYR A 53 -30.13 -10.71 9.50
N ARG A 54 -30.41 -10.12 10.66
CA ARG A 54 -29.47 -9.26 11.40
C ARG A 54 -28.27 -10.07 11.92
N VAL A 55 -28.49 -11.25 12.46
CA VAL A 55 -27.44 -12.15 12.92
C VAL A 55 -26.60 -12.68 11.75
N ARG A 56 -27.25 -13.07 10.62
CA ARG A 56 -26.52 -13.45 9.40
C ARG A 56 -25.65 -12.32 8.86
N GLY A 57 -26.18 -11.10 8.77
CA GLY A 57 -25.40 -9.94 8.32
C GLY A 57 -24.19 -9.63 9.22
N TYR A 58 -24.34 -9.85 10.52
CA TYR A 58 -23.24 -9.67 11.48
C TYR A 58 -22.19 -10.78 11.36
N LEU A 59 -22.62 -12.00 11.08
CA LEU A 59 -21.74 -13.14 10.84
C LEU A 59 -20.90 -12.95 9.55
N TYR A 60 -21.55 -12.52 8.45
CA TYR A 60 -20.85 -12.22 7.19
C TYR A 60 -19.83 -11.09 7.33
N LYS A 61 -20.14 -10.03 8.09
CA LYS A 61 -19.19 -8.95 8.37
C LYS A 61 -17.98 -9.43 9.16
N ARG A 62 -18.18 -10.28 10.17
CA ARG A 62 -17.07 -10.89 10.91
C ARG A 62 -16.23 -11.83 10.05
N ILE A 63 -16.87 -12.68 9.24
CA ILE A 63 -16.18 -13.58 8.32
C ILE A 63 -15.36 -12.76 7.29
N ALA A 64 -15.90 -11.68 6.73
CA ALA A 64 -15.17 -10.80 5.82
C ALA A 64 -13.95 -10.14 6.49
N ILE A 65 -14.07 -9.72 7.75
CA ILE A 65 -12.94 -9.19 8.53
C ILE A 65 -11.87 -10.28 8.76
N TYR A 66 -12.27 -11.50 9.13
CA TYR A 66 -11.32 -12.60 9.31
C TYR A 66 -10.64 -13.03 8.01
N ILE A 67 -11.36 -13.02 6.88
CA ILE A 67 -10.76 -13.26 5.55
C ILE A 67 -9.78 -12.14 5.21
N GLY A 68 -10.12 -10.87 5.46
CA GLY A 68 -9.22 -9.74 5.27
C GLY A 68 -7.95 -9.85 6.12
N VAL A 69 -8.08 -10.19 7.40
CA VAL A 69 -6.94 -10.41 8.30
C VAL A 69 -6.12 -11.63 7.87
N ALA A 70 -6.76 -12.73 7.45
CA ALA A 70 -6.07 -13.92 6.97
C ALA A 70 -5.30 -13.67 5.66
N LEU A 71 -5.86 -12.88 4.74
CA LEU A 71 -5.16 -12.44 3.52
C LEU A 71 -3.98 -11.52 3.87
N TRP A 72 -4.14 -10.65 4.86
CA TRP A 72 -3.06 -9.78 5.33
C TRP A 72 -1.92 -10.57 5.99
N ILE A 73 -2.26 -11.57 6.81
CA ILE A 73 -1.29 -12.48 7.40
C ILE A 73 -0.63 -13.34 6.31
N ALA A 74 -1.37 -13.79 5.30
CA ALA A 74 -0.82 -14.56 4.19
C ALA A 74 0.14 -13.74 3.32
N THR A 75 -0.13 -12.43 3.12
CA THR A 75 0.82 -11.53 2.44
C THR A 75 2.06 -11.26 3.29
N LEU A 76 1.92 -11.07 4.61
CA LEU A 76 3.05 -10.95 5.52
C LEU A 76 3.88 -12.24 5.57
N LEU A 77 3.24 -13.41 5.61
CA LEU A 77 3.94 -14.70 5.56
C LEU A 77 4.61 -14.93 4.20
N LYS A 78 4.02 -14.48 3.09
CA LYS A 78 4.68 -14.52 1.77
C LYS A 78 5.94 -13.64 1.76
N ILE A 79 5.89 -12.44 2.32
CA ILE A 79 7.05 -11.57 2.44
C ILE A 79 8.14 -12.26 3.28
N ILE A 80 7.81 -12.80 4.44
CA ILE A 80 8.75 -13.51 5.32
C ILE A 80 9.28 -14.80 4.67
N TRP A 81 8.47 -15.54 3.91
CA TRP A 81 8.91 -16.77 3.22
C TRP A 81 9.71 -16.50 1.95
N PHE A 82 9.46 -15.37 1.29
CA PHE A 82 10.20 -14.97 0.08
C PHE A 82 11.57 -14.41 0.45
N ASP A 83 11.70 -13.71 1.59
CA ASP A 83 12.99 -13.25 2.13
C ASP A 83 13.98 -14.39 2.44
N ASN A 84 13.47 -15.63 2.67
CA ASN A 84 14.33 -16.77 2.97
C ASN A 84 14.98 -17.44 1.75
N THR A 85 14.77 -16.96 0.52
CA THR A 85 15.32 -17.56 -0.70
C THR A 85 16.31 -16.69 -1.47
N SER A 86 16.49 -15.42 -1.06
CA SER A 86 17.54 -14.56 -1.63
C SER A 86 18.25 -13.84 -0.48
N THR A 87 19.23 -14.50 0.05
CA THR A 87 19.77 -14.20 1.35
C THR A 87 21.23 -13.80 1.24
N VAL A 88 21.59 -12.92 1.99
CA VAL A 88 22.84 -12.55 2.65
C VAL A 88 23.25 -11.10 2.40
N PRO A 89 23.27 -10.52 1.19
CA PRO A 89 23.77 -9.14 1.00
C PRO A 89 22.88 -8.08 1.63
N VAL A 90 21.55 -8.27 1.55
CA VAL A 90 20.54 -7.33 2.03
C VAL A 90 20.60 -7.10 3.54
N ASN A 91 20.80 -8.18 4.30
CA ASN A 91 20.91 -8.08 5.76
C ASN A 91 22.14 -7.29 6.22
N ASN A 92 23.23 -7.33 5.46
CA ASN A 92 24.48 -6.65 5.81
C ASN A 92 24.34 -5.12 5.72
N ILE A 93 23.71 -4.61 4.63
CA ILE A 93 23.48 -3.16 4.46
C ILE A 93 22.54 -2.62 5.53
N VAL A 94 21.38 -3.27 5.74
CA VAL A 94 20.40 -2.87 6.75
C VAL A 94 21.00 -2.96 8.15
N THR A 95 21.79 -3.99 8.42
CA THR A 95 22.48 -4.16 9.70
C THR A 95 23.51 -3.06 9.90
N ALA A 96 24.29 -2.72 8.87
CA ALA A 96 25.26 -1.62 8.93
C ALA A 96 24.57 -0.27 9.23
N PHE A 97 23.44 0.01 8.58
CA PHE A 97 22.63 1.20 8.84
C PHE A 97 22.10 1.25 10.27
N ASN A 98 21.56 0.15 10.78
CA ASN A 98 21.05 0.07 12.15
C ASN A 98 22.17 0.23 13.19
N ASN A 99 23.37 -0.29 12.91
CA ASN A 99 24.54 -0.18 13.79
C ASN A 99 25.17 1.21 13.78
N ALA A 100 24.98 1.98 12.70
CA ALA A 100 25.51 3.34 12.58
C ALA A 100 24.76 4.38 13.45
N SER A 101 23.69 3.97 14.16
CA SER A 101 22.86 4.84 15.04
C SER A 101 22.36 6.09 14.32
N LEU A 102 21.95 5.94 13.07
CA LEU A 102 21.41 7.01 12.25
C LEU A 102 19.96 7.35 12.64
N MET A 103 19.61 8.61 12.52
CA MET A 103 18.24 9.12 12.68
C MET A 103 17.57 9.27 11.31
N GLU A 104 16.24 9.48 11.30
CA GLU A 104 15.45 9.81 10.11
C GLU A 104 15.72 8.88 8.92
N MET A 105 15.78 7.58 9.17
CA MET A 105 16.10 6.59 8.15
C MET A 105 15.00 6.50 7.11
N SER A 106 15.38 6.59 5.84
CA SER A 106 14.49 6.41 4.69
C SER A 106 15.18 5.61 3.60
N ALA A 107 14.40 5.10 2.66
CA ALA A 107 14.91 4.45 1.47
C ALA A 107 14.17 4.95 0.24
N SER A 108 14.85 5.02 -0.91
CA SER A 108 14.20 5.18 -2.21
C SER A 108 14.63 4.05 -3.15
N ILE A 109 13.70 3.57 -3.93
CA ILE A 109 13.91 2.59 -4.98
C ILE A 109 13.55 3.26 -6.29
N GLU A 110 14.54 3.45 -7.15
CA GLU A 110 14.40 4.27 -8.34
C GLU A 110 14.85 3.54 -9.61
N THR A 111 14.14 3.79 -10.69
CA THR A 111 14.56 3.33 -12.03
C THR A 111 14.07 4.30 -13.09
N PHE A 112 14.87 4.43 -14.16
CA PHE A 112 14.53 5.19 -15.36
C PHE A 112 15.04 4.43 -16.58
N GLY A 113 14.19 4.31 -17.62
CA GLY A 113 14.60 3.65 -18.85
C GLY A 113 13.67 3.91 -20.02
N GLU A 114 14.19 3.64 -21.23
CA GLU A 114 13.42 3.74 -22.46
C GLU A 114 12.42 2.59 -22.56
N TYR A 115 11.13 2.90 -22.68
CA TYR A 115 10.05 1.92 -22.83
C TYR A 115 9.81 1.55 -24.29
N GLY A 116 10.08 2.45 -25.22
CA GLY A 116 9.93 2.20 -26.65
C GLY A 116 9.76 3.47 -27.50
N VAL A 117 9.59 3.23 -28.79
CA VAL A 117 9.56 4.28 -29.82
C VAL A 117 8.18 4.45 -30.47
N LEU A 118 7.13 3.89 -29.86
CA LEU A 118 5.76 3.99 -30.36
C LEU A 118 5.00 5.08 -29.63
N TYR A 119 4.19 5.83 -30.37
CA TYR A 119 3.25 6.78 -29.77
C TYR A 119 2.19 6.03 -28.95
N LEU A 120 2.02 6.41 -27.70
CA LEU A 120 1.01 5.86 -26.81
C LEU A 120 -0.17 6.84 -26.64
N SER A 121 -1.38 6.32 -26.79
CA SER A 121 -2.57 7.09 -26.42
C SER A 121 -2.60 7.36 -24.92
N GLN A 122 -3.34 8.38 -24.48
CA GLN A 122 -3.50 8.68 -23.05
C GLN A 122 -4.07 7.50 -22.25
N ASP A 123 -5.03 6.75 -22.83
CA ASP A 123 -5.60 5.57 -22.17
C ASP A 123 -4.57 4.46 -22.02
N ALA A 124 -3.70 4.26 -23.01
CA ALA A 124 -2.61 3.29 -22.92
C ALA A 124 -1.61 3.67 -21.82
N LYS A 125 -1.20 4.95 -21.76
CA LYS A 125 -0.34 5.48 -20.70
C LYS A 125 -0.95 5.26 -19.32
N ASN A 126 -2.23 5.62 -19.15
CA ASN A 126 -2.95 5.42 -17.91
C ASN A 126 -3.04 3.93 -17.51
N THR A 127 -3.22 3.03 -18.47
CA THR A 127 -3.29 1.58 -18.23
C THR A 127 -1.94 1.05 -17.73
N ILE A 128 -0.84 1.42 -18.39
CA ILE A 128 0.51 1.01 -17.99
C ILE A 128 0.81 1.48 -16.56
N LEU A 129 0.54 2.76 -16.24
CA LEU A 129 0.79 3.30 -14.90
C LEU A 129 -0.08 2.63 -13.83
N LYS A 130 -1.33 2.29 -14.13
CA LYS A 130 -2.22 1.55 -13.22
C LYS A 130 -1.73 0.12 -12.97
N ASP A 131 -1.20 -0.55 -13.98
CA ASP A 131 -0.63 -1.89 -13.85
C ASP A 131 0.63 -1.85 -12.96
N ILE A 132 1.49 -0.85 -13.15
CA ILE A 132 2.65 -0.61 -12.26
C ILE A 132 2.18 -0.37 -10.83
N ALA A 133 1.22 0.53 -10.61
CA ALA A 133 0.66 0.82 -9.29
C ALA A 133 0.10 -0.44 -8.60
N THR A 134 -0.60 -1.28 -9.36
CA THR A 134 -1.16 -2.54 -8.85
C THR A 134 -0.05 -3.51 -8.42
N LYS A 135 1.03 -3.62 -9.19
CA LYS A 135 2.19 -4.48 -8.86
C LYS A 135 2.93 -3.98 -7.63
N ILE A 136 3.09 -2.66 -7.46
CA ILE A 136 3.68 -2.03 -6.27
C ILE A 136 2.76 -2.19 -5.04
N GLY A 137 1.46 -2.46 -5.25
CA GLY A 137 0.48 -2.66 -4.17
C GLY A 137 -0.25 -1.39 -3.76
N ILE A 138 -0.23 -0.33 -4.58
CA ILE A 138 -0.97 0.91 -4.33
C ILE A 138 -2.33 0.89 -5.03
N ASN A 139 -3.37 1.37 -4.33
CA ASN A 139 -4.75 1.37 -4.81
C ASN A 139 -5.45 2.73 -4.72
N LYS A 140 -4.77 3.74 -4.13
CA LYS A 140 -5.24 5.12 -4.06
C LYS A 140 -4.14 6.01 -4.60
N TYR A 141 -4.39 6.66 -5.70
CA TYR A 141 -3.42 7.51 -6.39
C TYR A 141 -4.14 8.60 -7.19
N SER A 142 -3.42 9.66 -7.54
CA SER A 142 -3.79 10.62 -8.59
C SER A 142 -3.09 10.28 -9.90
N ILE A 143 -3.70 10.63 -11.01
CA ILE A 143 -3.06 10.62 -12.34
C ILE A 143 -3.24 11.99 -12.95
N GLU A 144 -2.13 12.60 -13.33
CA GLU A 144 -2.09 13.92 -14.00
C GLU A 144 -1.26 13.84 -15.26
N THR A 145 -1.59 14.66 -16.25
CA THR A 145 -0.82 14.76 -17.48
C THR A 145 -0.47 16.22 -17.73
N THR A 146 0.82 16.48 -17.87
CA THR A 146 1.35 17.78 -18.28
C THR A 146 1.93 17.68 -19.70
N ARG A 147 1.87 18.76 -20.43
CA ARG A 147 2.48 18.89 -21.76
C ARG A 147 3.26 20.18 -21.83
N GLU A 148 4.52 20.07 -22.22
CA GLU A 148 5.43 21.18 -22.41
C GLU A 148 6.12 20.99 -23.75
N ASP A 149 5.84 21.91 -24.72
CA ASP A 149 6.37 21.84 -26.07
C ASP A 149 6.23 20.45 -26.72
N ASP A 150 7.35 19.79 -26.99
CA ASP A 150 7.45 18.48 -27.62
C ASP A 150 7.43 17.32 -26.60
N ASN A 151 7.19 17.61 -25.32
CA ASN A 151 7.18 16.61 -24.25
C ASN A 151 5.80 16.50 -23.62
N SER A 152 5.39 15.29 -23.29
CA SER A 152 4.23 15.07 -22.42
C SER A 152 4.57 14.06 -21.32
N THR A 153 4.22 14.39 -20.08
CA THR A 153 4.44 13.54 -18.92
C THR A 153 3.12 13.17 -18.29
N THR A 154 2.84 11.87 -18.21
CA THR A 154 1.73 11.36 -17.41
C THR A 154 2.31 10.82 -16.11
N THR A 155 1.90 11.40 -14.99
CA THR A 155 2.37 11.05 -13.64
C THR A 155 1.26 10.39 -12.86
N LEU A 156 1.53 9.23 -12.30
CA LEU A 156 0.74 8.61 -11.23
C LEU A 156 1.49 8.83 -9.93
N SER A 157 0.81 9.36 -8.93
CA SER A 157 1.43 9.60 -7.62
C SER A 157 0.51 9.22 -6.47
N GLN A 158 1.13 8.72 -5.41
CA GLN A 158 0.54 8.53 -4.10
C GLN A 158 1.51 9.02 -3.05
N THR A 159 1.06 9.92 -2.18
CA THR A 159 1.82 10.37 -1.01
C THR A 159 1.07 9.93 0.25
N GLY A 160 1.78 9.40 1.21
CA GLY A 160 1.25 8.95 2.49
C GLY A 160 2.24 9.11 3.62
N GLN A 161 1.81 8.81 4.84
CA GLN A 161 2.63 8.95 6.04
C GLN A 161 3.88 8.04 6.01
N ASN A 162 3.78 6.88 5.37
CA ASN A 162 4.85 5.87 5.32
C ASN A 162 5.76 5.99 4.09
N GLY A 163 5.49 6.93 3.19
CA GLY A 163 6.28 7.11 1.98
C GLY A 163 5.49 7.70 0.82
N GLU A 164 6.12 7.67 -0.33
CA GLU A 164 5.59 8.19 -1.58
C GLU A 164 5.89 7.23 -2.73
N VAL A 165 4.98 7.15 -3.69
CA VAL A 165 5.22 6.45 -4.95
C VAL A 165 4.95 7.40 -6.09
N ILE A 166 5.91 7.54 -6.98
CA ILE A 166 5.82 8.35 -8.18
C ILE A 166 6.16 7.45 -9.37
N CYS A 167 5.21 7.33 -10.31
CA CYS A 167 5.43 6.64 -11.59
C CYS A 167 5.16 7.63 -12.71
N LYS A 168 6.12 7.81 -13.62
CA LYS A 168 5.96 8.73 -14.76
C LYS A 168 6.13 7.97 -16.07
N LEU A 169 5.30 8.29 -17.04
CA LEU A 169 5.50 7.92 -18.43
C LEU A 169 5.71 9.22 -19.24
N VAL A 170 6.93 9.39 -19.71
CA VAL A 170 7.37 10.59 -20.43
C VAL A 170 7.41 10.26 -21.92
N THR A 171 6.74 11.07 -22.73
CA THR A 171 6.82 11.04 -24.18
C THR A 171 7.66 12.20 -24.65
N VAL A 172 8.70 11.92 -25.40
CA VAL A 172 9.53 12.91 -26.08
C VAL A 172 9.26 12.81 -27.57
N GLU A 173 8.73 13.88 -28.17
CA GLU A 173 8.48 13.96 -29.62
C GLU A 173 9.69 14.63 -30.30
N THR A 174 10.24 14.01 -31.33
CA THR A 174 11.36 14.56 -32.08
C THR A 174 11.01 14.60 -33.55
N VAL A 175 11.22 15.71 -34.20
CA VAL A 175 11.06 15.83 -35.65
C VAL A 175 12.32 15.27 -36.30
N VAL A 176 12.16 14.16 -37.04
CA VAL A 176 13.19 13.57 -37.86
C VAL A 176 13.04 14.06 -39.32
N GLU A 177 13.89 13.60 -40.22
CA GLU A 177 13.90 14.02 -41.61
C GLU A 177 12.51 14.05 -42.28
N GLN A 178 12.22 15.02 -43.11
CA GLN A 178 10.98 15.17 -43.88
C GLN A 178 9.70 15.42 -43.01
N ASN A 179 9.81 16.07 -41.84
CA ASN A 179 8.70 16.34 -40.94
C ASN A 179 8.00 15.08 -40.36
N VAL A 180 8.69 13.94 -40.31
CA VAL A 180 8.22 12.77 -39.62
C VAL A 180 8.45 12.97 -38.12
N ILE A 181 7.41 12.87 -37.31
CA ILE A 181 7.50 12.94 -35.86
C ILE A 181 7.77 11.51 -35.34
N GLN A 182 8.87 11.35 -34.61
CA GLN A 182 9.18 10.14 -33.87
C GLN A 182 8.93 10.39 -32.37
N ALA A 183 8.22 9.50 -31.72
CA ALA A 183 7.98 9.58 -30.28
C ALA A 183 8.82 8.52 -29.57
N LYS A 184 9.54 8.93 -28.53
CA LYS A 184 10.20 8.02 -27.58
C LYS A 184 9.46 8.04 -26.25
N GLN A 185 9.32 6.90 -25.63
CA GLN A 185 8.65 6.74 -24.35
C GLN A 185 9.68 6.34 -23.30
N TYR A 186 9.63 6.99 -22.15
CA TYR A 186 10.46 6.67 -21.01
C TYR A 186 9.57 6.40 -19.79
N ILE A 187 9.97 5.44 -18.98
CA ILE A 187 9.34 5.17 -17.68
C ILE A 187 10.31 5.56 -16.58
N TYR A 188 9.76 6.26 -15.60
CA TYR A 188 10.38 6.54 -14.31
C TYR A 188 9.52 5.97 -13.20
N ILE A 189 10.13 5.23 -12.27
CA ILE A 189 9.48 4.71 -11.07
C ILE A 189 10.35 5.12 -9.88
N ASN A 190 9.73 5.71 -8.87
CA ASN A 190 10.37 6.00 -7.59
C ASN A 190 9.43 5.60 -6.45
N VAL A 191 9.92 4.75 -5.54
CA VAL A 191 9.23 4.32 -4.33
C VAL A 191 10.04 4.81 -3.14
N ILE A 192 9.52 5.76 -2.39
CA ILE A 192 10.14 6.32 -1.19
C ILE A 192 9.48 5.70 0.04
N LEU A 193 10.31 5.20 0.95
CA LEU A 193 9.90 4.56 2.20
C LEU A 193 10.42 5.36 3.39
N ASN A 194 9.52 5.90 4.20
CA ASN A 194 9.87 6.60 5.42
C ASN A 194 9.97 5.60 6.58
N ASN A 195 11.08 5.64 7.32
CA ASN A 195 11.31 4.79 8.50
C ASN A 195 11.19 3.27 8.27
N SER A 196 11.40 2.81 7.04
CA SER A 196 11.24 1.39 6.66
C SER A 196 12.31 0.91 5.69
N ILE A 197 13.59 1.10 6.06
CA ILE A 197 14.71 0.64 5.22
C ILE A 197 14.73 -0.87 5.00
N GLN A 198 14.18 -1.66 5.94
CA GLN A 198 14.08 -3.12 5.82
C GLN A 198 13.25 -3.58 4.62
N SER A 199 12.28 -2.77 4.22
CA SER A 199 11.40 -3.09 3.10
C SER A 199 11.98 -2.70 1.73
N ALA A 200 13.07 -1.92 1.70
CA ALA A 200 13.65 -1.38 0.46
C ALA A 200 13.94 -2.47 -0.57
N PHE A 201 14.58 -3.54 -0.15
CA PHE A 201 14.98 -4.63 -1.06
C PHE A 201 13.80 -5.50 -1.53
N SER A 202 12.72 -5.56 -0.76
CA SER A 202 11.48 -6.19 -1.22
C SER A 202 10.83 -5.36 -2.34
N TYR A 203 10.86 -4.03 -2.22
CA TYR A 203 10.38 -3.13 -3.27
C TYR A 203 11.33 -3.10 -4.47
N GLU A 204 12.64 -3.16 -4.26
CA GLU A 204 13.63 -3.32 -5.34
C GLU A 204 13.27 -4.52 -6.24
N LYS A 205 13.01 -5.67 -5.63
CA LYS A 205 12.59 -6.86 -6.37
C LYS A 205 11.31 -6.65 -7.17
N ILE A 206 10.29 -6.00 -6.55
CA ILE A 206 9.05 -5.68 -7.25
C ILE A 206 9.32 -4.76 -8.45
N VAL A 207 10.15 -3.73 -8.28
CA VAL A 207 10.50 -2.80 -9.36
C VAL A 207 11.32 -3.50 -10.45
N LYS A 208 12.28 -4.38 -10.10
CA LYS A 208 13.00 -5.23 -11.05
C LYS A 208 12.05 -6.11 -11.87
N ASP A 209 11.11 -6.77 -11.20
CA ASP A 209 10.09 -7.59 -11.88
C ASP A 209 9.23 -6.75 -12.84
N ILE A 210 8.94 -5.48 -12.48
CA ILE A 210 8.21 -4.55 -13.36
C ILE A 210 9.05 -4.20 -14.59
N VAL A 211 10.30 -3.80 -14.40
CA VAL A 211 11.25 -3.45 -15.46
C VAL A 211 11.43 -4.60 -16.45
N GLU A 212 11.64 -5.82 -15.94
CA GLU A 212 11.77 -7.04 -16.74
C GLU A 212 10.49 -7.34 -17.54
N ASN A 213 9.33 -7.29 -16.89
CA ASN A 213 8.04 -7.54 -17.55
C ASN A 213 7.72 -6.50 -18.65
N LEU A 214 8.15 -5.25 -18.47
CA LEU A 214 8.01 -4.18 -19.44
C LEU A 214 9.12 -4.21 -20.50
N LYS A 215 10.11 -5.10 -20.35
CA LYS A 215 11.30 -5.24 -21.22
C LYS A 215 12.09 -3.94 -21.38
N ILE A 216 12.25 -3.23 -20.26
CA ILE A 216 13.01 -1.99 -20.19
C ILE A 216 14.46 -2.36 -19.85
N ASP A 217 15.41 -1.82 -20.59
CA ASP A 217 16.84 -1.91 -20.24
C ASP A 217 17.16 -0.75 -19.29
N ALA A 218 17.04 -1.03 -18.00
CA ALA A 218 17.24 -0.04 -16.95
C ALA A 218 17.75 -0.68 -15.67
N THR A 219 18.58 0.05 -14.95
CA THR A 219 19.07 -0.32 -13.63
C THR A 219 18.05 0.13 -12.57
N VAL A 220 17.83 -0.71 -11.56
CA VAL A 220 17.08 -0.35 -10.38
C VAL A 220 18.07 0.00 -9.27
N THR A 221 18.00 1.23 -8.79
CA THR A 221 18.88 1.73 -7.72
C THR A 221 18.12 1.76 -6.39
N VAL A 222 18.77 1.30 -5.33
CA VAL A 222 18.30 1.47 -3.95
C VAL A 222 19.18 2.50 -3.27
N ASN A 223 18.60 3.59 -2.80
CA ASN A 223 19.27 4.60 -1.99
C ASN A 223 18.76 4.48 -0.55
N LEU A 224 19.65 4.28 0.41
CA LEU A 224 19.35 4.36 1.83
C LEU A 224 19.89 5.67 2.35
N LYS A 225 19.07 6.37 3.13
CA LYS A 225 19.44 7.64 3.77
C LYS A 225 19.22 7.57 5.27
N GLY A 226 20.13 8.15 6.03
CA GLY A 226 20.00 8.45 7.44
C GLY A 226 20.73 9.74 7.77
N ALA A 227 20.59 10.25 8.99
CA ALA A 227 21.23 11.48 9.43
C ALA A 227 21.89 11.34 10.79
N VAL A 228 22.91 12.15 11.03
CA VAL A 228 23.56 12.34 12.33
C VAL A 228 23.50 13.82 12.68
N LYS A 229 23.13 14.14 13.91
CA LYS A 229 23.05 15.54 14.38
C LYS A 229 24.42 16.25 14.33
N GLY A 230 24.44 17.46 13.78
CA GLY A 230 25.60 18.31 13.66
C GLY A 230 26.53 18.01 12.48
N LYS A 231 27.56 18.83 12.33
CA LYS A 231 28.60 18.66 11.30
C LYS A 231 29.65 17.66 11.79
N LEU A 232 29.76 16.52 11.08
CA LEU A 232 30.77 15.50 11.38
C LEU A 232 32.13 15.92 10.84
N ASP A 233 33.18 15.69 11.61
CA ASP A 233 34.57 15.76 11.16
C ASP A 233 34.94 14.54 10.30
N ILE A 234 36.07 14.60 9.61
CA ILE A 234 36.60 13.54 8.76
C ILE A 234 36.80 12.22 9.52
N ALA A 235 37.19 12.27 10.79
CA ALA A 235 37.47 11.09 11.59
C ALA A 235 36.18 10.32 11.89
N LEU A 236 35.10 11.02 12.23
CA LEU A 236 33.78 10.43 12.45
C LEU A 236 33.18 9.93 11.17
N LYS A 237 33.29 10.69 10.05
CA LYS A 237 32.88 10.22 8.72
C LYS A 237 33.59 8.93 8.32
N ASN A 238 34.91 8.84 8.53
CA ASN A 238 35.69 7.64 8.29
C ASN A 238 35.22 6.47 9.15
N SER A 239 34.89 6.69 10.42
CA SER A 239 34.38 5.64 11.31
C SER A 239 33.06 5.07 10.83
N ILE A 240 32.12 5.95 10.42
CA ILE A 240 30.82 5.51 9.87
C ILE A 240 31.02 4.74 8.55
N ALA A 241 31.84 5.26 7.64
CA ALA A 241 32.13 4.62 6.36
C ALA A 241 32.81 3.26 6.55
N SER A 242 33.75 3.13 7.47
CA SER A 242 34.42 1.85 7.78
C SER A 242 33.39 0.79 8.24
N ASN A 243 32.43 1.18 9.08
CA ASN A 243 31.37 0.25 9.49
C ASN A 243 30.57 -0.31 8.30
N PHE A 244 30.28 0.51 7.30
CA PHE A 244 29.60 0.05 6.07
C PHE A 244 30.53 -0.83 5.24
N ILE A 245 31.79 -0.40 5.02
CA ILE A 245 32.78 -1.14 4.26
C ILE A 245 33.01 -2.54 4.84
N ASP A 246 33.25 -2.61 6.14
CA ASP A 246 33.51 -3.86 6.84
C ASP A 246 32.27 -4.78 6.86
N SER A 247 31.09 -4.21 7.12
CA SER A 247 29.84 -5.00 7.20
C SER A 247 29.41 -5.58 5.85
N MET A 248 29.78 -4.94 4.73
CA MET A 248 29.37 -5.32 3.38
C MET A 248 30.53 -5.95 2.58
N ASP A 249 31.70 -6.14 3.19
CA ASP A 249 32.93 -6.60 2.53
C ASP A 249 33.23 -5.83 1.23
N VAL A 250 33.23 -4.49 1.35
CA VAL A 250 33.39 -3.59 0.20
C VAL A 250 34.87 -3.39 -0.13
N ASN A 251 35.27 -3.71 -1.33
CA ASN A 251 36.56 -3.30 -1.89
C ASN A 251 36.45 -1.87 -2.41
N VAL A 252 37.13 -0.93 -1.76
CA VAL A 252 37.13 0.49 -2.17
C VAL A 252 37.83 0.66 -3.51
N VAL A 253 37.15 1.25 -4.48
CA VAL A 253 37.64 1.51 -5.84
C VAL A 253 38.14 2.94 -6.00
N ALA A 254 37.37 3.90 -5.48
CA ALA A 254 37.71 5.31 -5.51
C ALA A 254 37.12 6.03 -4.29
N GLU A 255 37.77 7.11 -3.85
CA GLU A 255 37.27 7.92 -2.73
C GLU A 255 37.63 9.39 -2.89
N ASN A 256 36.73 10.25 -2.39
CA ASN A 256 36.99 11.67 -2.21
C ASN A 256 36.53 12.03 -0.79
N LYS A 257 37.49 12.38 0.09
CA LYS A 257 37.26 12.61 1.52
C LYS A 257 37.65 14.04 1.89
N THR A 258 36.77 14.97 1.54
CA THR A 258 36.88 16.37 1.95
C THR A 258 35.82 16.72 2.99
N ASP A 259 35.95 17.90 3.62
CA ASP A 259 34.95 18.37 4.60
C ASP A 259 33.58 18.57 3.97
N ASP A 260 33.53 19.05 2.73
CA ASP A 260 32.29 19.40 2.04
C ASP A 260 31.71 18.23 1.22
N LEU A 261 32.58 17.37 0.66
CA LEU A 261 32.17 16.21 -0.13
C LEU A 261 32.92 14.97 0.34
N TYR A 262 32.17 14.05 0.94
CA TYR A 262 32.71 12.78 1.35
C TYR A 262 32.03 11.67 0.52
N THR A 263 32.77 11.00 -0.34
CA THR A 263 32.23 9.97 -1.25
C THR A 263 33.21 8.81 -1.36
N ILE A 264 32.68 7.58 -1.27
CA ILE A 264 33.40 6.33 -1.51
C ILE A 264 32.64 5.51 -2.52
N TYR A 265 33.34 5.04 -3.55
CA TYR A 265 32.85 4.07 -4.52
C TYR A 265 33.53 2.75 -4.28
N GLY A 266 32.76 1.68 -4.22
CA GLY A 266 33.29 0.36 -3.96
C GLY A 266 32.56 -0.76 -4.68
N TYR A 267 33.10 -1.93 -4.54
CA TYR A 267 32.55 -3.16 -5.08
C TYR A 267 32.47 -4.23 -3.99
N THR A 268 31.34 -4.89 -3.87
CA THR A 268 31.16 -6.12 -3.09
C THR A 268 30.65 -7.24 -3.99
N SER A 269 31.07 -8.47 -3.71
CA SER A 269 30.52 -9.66 -4.39
C SER A 269 29.12 -10.05 -3.94
N ASP A 270 28.65 -9.43 -2.87
CA ASP A 270 27.33 -9.70 -2.28
C ASP A 270 26.18 -9.08 -3.11
N ILE A 271 26.48 -8.18 -4.04
CA ILE A 271 25.51 -7.53 -4.92
C ILE A 271 25.86 -7.91 -6.37
N ASP A 272 24.93 -8.60 -7.07
CA ASP A 272 25.16 -9.10 -8.42
C ASP A 272 25.25 -7.97 -9.45
N GLU A 273 24.44 -6.94 -9.32
CA GLU A 273 24.42 -5.80 -10.24
C GLU A 273 25.56 -4.85 -9.97
N TYR A 274 26.22 -4.40 -11.03
CA TYR A 274 27.30 -3.43 -10.97
C TYR A 274 27.35 -2.58 -12.25
N ILE A 275 27.91 -1.40 -12.12
CA ILE A 275 28.35 -0.62 -13.28
C ILE A 275 29.86 -0.77 -13.47
N THR A 276 30.34 -0.51 -14.68
CA THR A 276 31.76 -0.52 -14.98
C THR A 276 32.23 0.89 -15.31
N VAL A 277 33.18 1.39 -14.52
CA VAL A 277 33.81 2.70 -14.72
C VAL A 277 35.32 2.48 -14.86
N SER A 278 35.89 2.87 -15.99
CA SER A 278 37.34 2.72 -16.25
C SER A 278 37.88 1.32 -15.93
N SER A 279 37.14 0.27 -16.32
CA SER A 279 37.44 -1.14 -16.06
C SER A 279 37.25 -1.65 -14.62
N ASN A 280 36.84 -0.81 -13.71
CA ASN A 280 36.52 -1.21 -12.35
C ASN A 280 35.02 -1.44 -12.20
N LYS A 281 34.65 -2.51 -11.49
CA LYS A 281 33.26 -2.75 -11.11
C LYS A 281 32.93 -1.90 -9.87
N ILE A 282 31.76 -1.28 -9.86
CA ILE A 282 31.24 -0.50 -8.74
C ILE A 282 29.78 -0.89 -8.54
N ASN A 283 29.40 -1.21 -7.30
CA ASN A 283 28.03 -1.49 -6.91
C ASN A 283 27.66 -0.98 -5.52
N VAL A 284 28.54 -0.21 -4.90
CA VAL A 284 28.28 0.49 -3.63
C VAL A 284 28.79 1.90 -3.74
N ASN A 285 27.97 2.86 -3.37
CA ASN A 285 28.34 4.26 -3.22
C ASN A 285 27.93 4.74 -1.84
N ILE A 286 28.92 5.19 -1.04
CA ILE A 286 28.70 5.76 0.31
C ILE A 286 29.01 7.25 0.21
N MET A 287 28.06 8.09 0.66
CA MET A 287 28.22 9.54 0.61
C MET A 287 27.77 10.19 1.91
N MET A 288 28.40 11.32 2.26
CA MET A 288 28.02 12.13 3.40
C MET A 288 28.16 13.60 3.06
N ASN A 289 27.12 14.38 3.35
CA ASN A 289 27.13 15.83 3.23
C ASN A 289 26.47 16.47 4.46
N TYR A 290 26.90 17.69 4.78
CA TYR A 290 26.32 18.46 5.86
C TYR A 290 25.22 19.38 5.35
N ASP A 291 24.03 19.25 5.94
CA ASP A 291 22.89 20.12 5.71
C ASP A 291 22.90 21.23 6.77
N GLU A 292 23.27 22.45 6.37
CA GLU A 292 23.34 23.60 7.28
C GLU A 292 21.94 24.03 7.80
N GLN A 293 20.89 23.81 7.01
CA GLN A 293 19.54 24.24 7.41
C GLN A 293 18.97 23.39 8.54
N LYS A 294 19.28 22.10 8.52
CA LYS A 294 18.81 21.14 9.53
C LYS A 294 19.83 20.92 10.64
N ASP A 295 21.07 21.41 10.48
CA ASP A 295 22.22 21.14 11.35
C ASP A 295 22.41 19.62 11.54
N GLU A 296 22.51 18.90 10.42
CA GLU A 296 22.73 17.46 10.41
C GLU A 296 23.67 17.03 9.28
N THR A 297 24.39 15.93 9.49
CA THR A 297 25.15 15.28 8.42
C THR A 297 24.32 14.12 7.89
N ASN A 298 23.91 14.22 6.64
CA ASN A 298 23.24 13.14 5.92
C ASN A 298 24.25 12.05 5.56
N VAL A 299 23.84 10.80 5.66
CA VAL A 299 24.60 9.61 5.28
C VAL A 299 23.76 8.84 4.27
N TYR A 300 24.35 8.58 3.12
CA TYR A 300 23.70 7.85 2.02
C TYR A 300 24.50 6.60 1.69
N VAL A 301 23.80 5.51 1.40
CA VAL A 301 24.37 4.31 0.77
C VAL A 301 23.49 3.92 -0.40
N ALA A 302 24.06 3.91 -1.61
CA ALA A 302 23.35 3.55 -2.82
C ALA A 302 23.92 2.27 -3.45
N THR A 303 23.02 1.47 -4.05
CA THR A 303 23.37 0.29 -4.83
C THR A 303 22.56 0.28 -6.14
N PRO A 304 23.20 0.09 -7.30
CA PRO A 304 24.64 0.07 -7.54
C PRO A 304 25.30 1.45 -7.42
N ILE A 305 24.66 2.53 -7.86
CA ILE A 305 25.12 3.92 -7.70
C ILE A 305 23.91 4.82 -7.73
N SER A 306 23.89 5.86 -6.91
CA SER A 306 22.83 6.87 -6.93
C SER A 306 22.85 7.70 -8.21
N SER A 307 21.66 7.98 -8.71
CA SER A 307 21.39 8.99 -9.76
C SER A 307 21.06 10.38 -9.15
N GLU A 308 20.96 10.48 -7.83
CA GLU A 308 20.68 11.76 -7.16
C GLU A 308 21.91 12.68 -7.17
N ASP A 309 21.71 13.95 -7.51
CA ASP A 309 22.67 15.02 -7.31
C ASP A 309 22.61 15.47 -5.84
N TYR A 310 23.73 15.40 -5.13
CA TYR A 310 23.85 15.70 -3.69
C TYR A 310 24.55 17.03 -3.43
#